data_47f914cdfc85f9a8a911a48406bf7283
#
_entry.id   47f914cdfc85f9a8a911a48406bf7283
#
_cell.length_a   1.000
_cell.length_b   1.000
_cell.length_c   1.000
_cell.angle_alpha   90.00
_cell.angle_beta   90.00
_cell.angle_gamma   90.00
#
_symmetry.space_group_name_H-M   'P 1'
#
loop_
_entity.id
_entity.type
_entity.pdbx_description
1 polymer ?
#
loop_
_entity_poly.entity_id
_entity_poly.type
_entity_poly.pdbx_seq_one_letter_code
_entity_poly.pdbx_strand_id
1 'polypeptide(L)'
;MKRLGTLDASWLAVESEDTPMHVGNLQIFSLPEGATETFLRDMVTRMKEAGDVAAPWGYKLAWSGFLGRLVAPAWKIDKDIDLDYHVRHSALPRPGGERELGILVSRLHSNPLDFSRPLWECHVIEGLENNRFA
;
A
#
# COMPACT_ATOMS: atom_id res chain seq x y z
N MET A 1 10.97 -19.84 -4.78
CA MET A 1 9.57 -19.74 -4.33
C MET A 1 9.45 -20.18 -2.88
N LYS A 2 8.75 -19.42 -2.06
CA LYS A 2 8.47 -19.75 -0.65
C LYS A 2 6.98 -20.10 -0.55
N ARG A 3 6.64 -21.22 0.08
CA ARG A 3 5.23 -21.59 0.31
C ARG A 3 4.57 -20.57 1.24
N LEU A 4 3.29 -20.28 1.03
CA LEU A 4 2.50 -19.53 1.99
C LEU A 4 2.36 -20.31 3.29
N GLY A 5 2.37 -19.56 4.40
CA GLY A 5 1.95 -20.10 5.69
C GLY A 5 0.46 -20.44 5.69
N THR A 6 0.05 -21.35 6.58
CA THR A 6 -1.36 -21.73 6.71
C THR A 6 -2.26 -20.52 6.98
N LEU A 7 -1.77 -19.57 7.80
CA LEU A 7 -2.50 -18.35 8.13
C LEU A 7 -2.68 -17.46 6.88
N ASP A 8 -1.60 -17.21 6.11
CA ASP A 8 -1.67 -16.41 4.89
C ASP A 8 -2.64 -17.04 3.88
N ALA A 9 -2.58 -18.37 3.73
CA ALA A 9 -3.48 -19.11 2.84
C ALA A 9 -4.95 -18.99 3.28
N SER A 10 -5.23 -18.99 4.59
CA SER A 10 -6.60 -18.83 5.10
C SER A 10 -7.16 -17.44 4.83
N TRP A 11 -6.35 -16.38 4.96
CA TRP A 11 -6.75 -15.02 4.61
C TRP A 11 -7.09 -14.90 3.12
N LEU A 12 -6.25 -15.47 2.25
CA LEU A 12 -6.50 -15.49 0.81
C LEU A 12 -7.74 -16.30 0.42
N ALA A 13 -8.07 -17.33 1.19
CA ALA A 13 -9.24 -18.17 0.89
C ALA A 13 -10.57 -17.44 1.14
N VAL A 14 -10.60 -16.48 2.07
CA VAL A 14 -11.78 -15.69 2.40
C VAL A 14 -11.82 -14.34 1.71
N GLU A 15 -10.75 -13.96 1.03
CA GLU A 15 -10.64 -12.72 0.25
C GLU A 15 -11.60 -12.75 -0.96
N SER A 16 -12.34 -11.68 -1.15
CA SER A 16 -13.17 -11.45 -2.34
C SER A 16 -13.17 -9.97 -2.72
N GLU A 17 -13.67 -9.64 -3.90
CA GLU A 17 -13.82 -8.24 -4.34
C GLU A 17 -14.71 -7.43 -3.39
N ASP A 18 -15.75 -8.07 -2.85
CA ASP A 18 -16.69 -7.43 -1.92
C ASP A 18 -16.21 -7.44 -0.47
N THR A 19 -15.21 -8.25 -0.16
CA THR A 19 -14.68 -8.42 1.20
C THR A 19 -13.16 -8.48 1.17
N PRO A 20 -12.49 -7.33 0.96
CA PRO A 20 -11.03 -7.26 1.05
C PRO A 20 -10.56 -7.60 2.46
N MET A 21 -9.54 -8.46 2.57
CA MET A 21 -9.00 -8.94 3.85
C MET A 21 -7.63 -8.34 4.18
N HIS A 22 -7.18 -7.34 3.43
CA HIS A 22 -5.93 -6.64 3.72
C HIS A 22 -6.05 -5.75 4.96
N VAL A 23 -4.92 -5.49 5.60
CA VAL A 23 -4.81 -4.65 6.79
C VAL A 23 -4.29 -3.27 6.40
N GLY A 24 -4.92 -2.22 6.92
CA GLY A 24 -4.45 -0.84 6.79
C GLY A 24 -3.83 -0.33 8.08
N ASN A 25 -2.88 0.57 7.96
CA ASN A 25 -2.32 1.35 9.06
C ASN A 25 -2.34 2.83 8.66
N LEU A 26 -2.91 3.66 9.51
CA LEU A 26 -2.92 5.12 9.34
C LEU A 26 -2.01 5.75 10.38
N GLN A 27 -1.04 6.52 9.91
CA GLN A 27 -0.14 7.29 10.76
C GLN A 27 -0.24 8.77 10.39
N ILE A 28 -0.33 9.64 11.38
CA ILE A 28 -0.40 11.09 11.20
C ILE A 28 0.85 11.72 11.80
N PHE A 29 1.53 12.54 11.03
CA PHE A 29 2.78 13.20 11.39
C PHE A 29 2.63 14.71 11.28
N SER A 30 3.35 15.44 12.13
CA SER A 30 3.57 16.86 11.94
C SER A 30 4.69 17.09 10.92
N LEU A 31 4.51 18.08 10.05
CA LEU A 31 5.61 18.52 9.21
C LEU A 31 6.77 19.05 10.07
N PRO A 32 8.02 18.77 9.72
CA PRO A 32 9.18 19.33 10.41
C PRO A 32 9.14 20.86 10.41
N GLU A 33 9.66 21.49 11.46
CA GLU A 33 9.85 22.93 11.48
C GLU A 33 10.75 23.37 10.31
N GLY A 34 10.32 24.39 9.57
CA GLY A 34 11.03 24.85 8.39
C GLY A 34 10.91 23.96 7.15
N ALA A 35 9.99 22.99 7.15
CA ALA A 35 9.73 22.19 5.96
C ALA A 35 9.34 23.08 4.77
N THR A 36 9.96 22.81 3.61
CA THR A 36 9.64 23.49 2.36
C THR A 36 8.29 23.03 1.81
N GLU A 37 7.72 23.80 0.90
CA GLU A 37 6.48 23.40 0.19
C GLU A 37 6.66 22.11 -0.62
N THR A 38 7.89 21.74 -0.94
CA THR A 38 8.21 20.53 -1.70
C THR A 38 8.55 19.32 -0.84
N PHE A 39 8.60 19.47 0.50
CA PHE A 39 9.08 18.45 1.42
C PHE A 39 8.45 17.07 1.18
N LEU A 40 7.12 16.99 1.10
CA LEU A 40 6.42 15.72 0.91
C LEU A 40 6.64 15.15 -0.50
N ARG A 41 6.63 16.00 -1.52
CA ARG A 41 6.94 15.59 -2.89
C ARG A 41 8.35 15.01 -3.00
N ASP A 42 9.32 15.67 -2.40
CA ASP A 42 10.71 15.22 -2.42
C ASP A 42 10.90 13.93 -1.61
N MET A 43 10.15 13.76 -0.51
CA MET A 43 10.10 12.53 0.26
C MET A 43 9.54 11.36 -0.59
N VAL A 44 8.40 11.57 -1.25
CA VAL A 44 7.79 10.57 -2.14
C VAL A 44 8.71 10.21 -3.29
N THR A 45 9.37 11.20 -3.90
CA THR A 45 10.35 10.95 -4.97
C THR A 45 11.47 10.05 -4.49
N ARG A 46 12.06 10.35 -3.33
CA ARG A 46 13.10 9.49 -2.72
C ARG A 46 12.62 8.08 -2.40
N MET A 47 11.38 7.92 -1.93
CA MET A 47 10.79 6.60 -1.70
C MET A 47 10.71 5.78 -2.99
N LYS A 48 10.36 6.42 -4.11
CA LYS A 48 10.28 5.76 -5.42
C LYS A 48 11.65 5.47 -6.03
N GLU A 49 12.63 6.29 -5.75
CA GLU A 49 14.01 6.13 -6.24
C GLU A 49 14.81 5.10 -5.45
N ALA A 50 14.33 4.65 -4.30
CA ALA A 50 15.03 3.72 -3.43
C ALA A 50 15.35 2.36 -4.08
N GLY A 51 14.68 2.02 -5.19
CA GLY A 51 15.05 0.94 -6.10
C GLY A 51 14.87 -0.48 -5.55
N ASP A 52 15.54 -0.80 -4.45
CA ASP A 52 15.49 -2.13 -3.84
C ASP A 52 14.44 -2.22 -2.75
N VAL A 53 13.41 -2.99 -3.01
CA VAL A 53 12.36 -3.28 -2.02
C VAL A 53 12.70 -4.56 -1.26
N ALA A 54 13.06 -4.40 0.01
CA ALA A 54 13.44 -5.53 0.86
C ALA A 54 12.27 -6.52 1.11
N ALA A 55 12.62 -7.78 1.34
CA ALA A 55 11.64 -8.77 1.79
C ALA A 55 10.99 -8.34 3.13
N PRO A 56 9.70 -8.54 3.35
CA PRO A 56 8.75 -9.27 2.48
C PRO A 56 8.08 -8.42 1.39
N TRP A 57 8.32 -7.13 1.35
CA TRP A 57 7.62 -6.17 0.48
C TRP A 57 7.85 -6.41 -1.02
N GLY A 58 8.96 -7.08 -1.37
CA GLY A 58 9.29 -7.49 -2.72
C GLY A 58 8.64 -8.82 -3.16
N TYR A 59 7.76 -9.41 -2.37
CA TYR A 59 7.11 -10.66 -2.73
C TYR A 59 5.75 -10.45 -3.37
N LYS A 60 5.47 -11.20 -4.44
CA LYS A 60 4.14 -11.32 -5.04
C LYS A 60 3.68 -12.78 -5.06
N LEU A 61 2.38 -12.96 -5.21
CA LEU A 61 1.79 -14.30 -5.33
C LEU A 61 2.21 -14.96 -6.65
N ALA A 62 2.56 -16.23 -6.56
CA ALA A 62 2.78 -17.09 -7.69
C ALA A 62 1.70 -18.16 -7.73
N TRP A 63 0.99 -18.22 -8.83
CA TRP A 63 0.00 -19.25 -9.12
C TRP A 63 0.62 -20.23 -10.12
N SER A 64 0.67 -21.51 -9.80
CA SER A 64 1.16 -22.51 -10.75
C SER A 64 -0.02 -23.08 -11.56
N GLY A 65 -0.27 -22.48 -12.73
CA GLY A 65 -1.33 -22.93 -13.64
C GLY A 65 -2.75 -22.65 -13.15
N PHE A 66 -3.74 -23.10 -13.91
CA PHE A 66 -5.17 -22.92 -13.61
C PHE A 66 -5.60 -23.51 -12.26
N LEU A 67 -4.99 -24.62 -11.86
CA LEU A 67 -5.24 -25.28 -10.58
C LEU A 67 -4.38 -24.74 -9.43
N GLY A 68 -3.34 -23.97 -9.71
CA GLY A 68 -2.43 -23.44 -8.68
C GLY A 68 -3.11 -22.48 -7.71
N ARG A 69 -4.18 -21.79 -8.15
CA ARG A 69 -5.00 -20.95 -7.31
C ARG A 69 -5.74 -21.74 -6.20
N LEU A 70 -6.02 -23.03 -6.48
CA LEU A 70 -6.74 -23.93 -5.57
C LEU A 70 -5.82 -24.79 -4.71
N VAL A 71 -4.59 -25.04 -5.17
CA VAL A 71 -3.78 -26.13 -4.60
C VAL A 71 -2.64 -25.66 -3.71
N ALA A 72 -1.94 -24.60 -4.00
CA ALA A 72 -0.90 -24.05 -3.13
C ALA A 72 -0.33 -22.72 -3.67
N PRO A 73 -0.88 -21.57 -3.29
CA PRO A 73 -0.24 -20.31 -3.61
C PRO A 73 1.16 -20.24 -2.96
N ALA A 74 2.09 -19.62 -3.64
CA ALA A 74 3.46 -19.44 -3.17
C ALA A 74 3.91 -18.00 -3.36
N TRP A 75 4.86 -17.56 -2.55
CA TRP A 75 5.52 -16.30 -2.71
C TRP A 75 6.68 -16.40 -3.70
N LYS A 76 6.81 -15.47 -4.60
CA LYS A 76 7.99 -15.26 -5.44
C LYS A 76 8.47 -13.82 -5.34
N ILE A 77 9.78 -13.60 -5.52
CA ILE A 77 10.34 -12.25 -5.59
C ILE A 77 9.88 -11.62 -6.90
N ASP A 78 9.34 -10.41 -6.80
CA ASP A 78 9.14 -9.54 -7.95
C ASP A 78 10.43 -8.76 -8.21
N LYS A 79 10.93 -8.84 -9.43
CA LYS A 79 12.17 -8.15 -9.83
C LYS A 79 11.90 -6.79 -10.47
N ASP A 80 10.66 -6.55 -10.85
CA ASP A 80 10.24 -5.36 -11.59
C ASP A 80 9.07 -4.68 -10.85
N ILE A 81 9.35 -4.25 -9.60
CA ILE A 81 8.34 -3.58 -8.78
C ILE A 81 8.12 -2.17 -9.30
N ASP A 82 6.88 -1.87 -9.67
CA ASP A 82 6.43 -0.56 -10.09
C ASP A 82 6.17 0.32 -8.85
N LEU A 83 7.17 1.06 -8.40
CA LEU A 83 7.05 1.95 -7.25
C LEU A 83 6.10 3.14 -7.50
N ASP A 84 5.83 3.52 -8.74
CA ASP A 84 4.80 4.51 -9.05
C ASP A 84 3.39 4.01 -8.77
N TYR A 85 3.17 2.70 -8.91
CA TYR A 85 1.95 2.06 -8.49
C TYR A 85 1.85 1.95 -6.97
N HIS A 86 2.92 1.53 -6.31
CA HIS A 86 2.92 1.20 -4.89
C HIS A 86 2.99 2.41 -3.96
N VAL A 87 3.67 3.48 -4.36
CA VAL A 87 3.84 4.70 -3.55
C VAL A 87 3.07 5.83 -4.22
N ARG A 88 2.00 6.26 -3.58
CA ARG A 88 1.09 7.27 -4.12
C ARG A 88 1.07 8.52 -3.27
N HIS A 89 0.86 9.66 -3.91
CA HIS A 89 0.78 10.97 -3.27
C HIS A 89 -0.56 11.60 -3.60
N SER A 90 -1.28 12.05 -2.60
CA SER A 90 -2.57 12.73 -2.73
C SER A 90 -2.69 13.87 -1.75
N ALA A 91 -3.61 14.79 -2.03
CA ALA A 91 -3.91 15.93 -1.19
C ALA A 91 -5.37 15.88 -0.74
N LEU A 92 -5.63 16.28 0.50
CA LEU A 92 -6.98 16.47 0.99
C LEU A 92 -7.58 17.78 0.45
N PRO A 93 -8.88 17.81 0.18
CA PRO A 93 -9.59 19.07 -0.02
C PRO A 93 -9.61 19.86 1.29
N ARG A 94 -9.65 21.17 1.19
CA ARG A 94 -9.80 22.03 2.40
C ARG A 94 -11.16 21.77 3.08
N PRO A 95 -11.20 21.81 4.41
CA PRO A 95 -10.14 22.24 5.35
C PRO A 95 -9.06 21.18 5.66
N GLY A 96 -9.16 19.93 5.22
CA GLY A 96 -8.19 18.87 5.52
C GLY A 96 -8.31 18.31 6.93
N GLY A 97 -9.51 18.31 7.47
CA GLY A 97 -9.82 17.78 8.79
C GLY A 97 -10.02 16.26 8.82
N GLU A 98 -10.45 15.78 9.96
CA GLU A 98 -10.69 14.35 10.18
C GLU A 98 -11.73 13.74 9.23
N ARG A 99 -12.73 14.54 8.84
CA ARG A 99 -13.78 14.12 7.91
C ARG A 99 -13.21 13.84 6.52
N GLU A 100 -12.43 14.76 5.98
CA GLU A 100 -11.81 14.64 4.66
C GLU A 100 -10.82 13.47 4.62
N LEU A 101 -10.02 13.34 5.67
CA LEU A 101 -9.10 12.21 5.84
C LEU A 101 -9.85 10.89 5.93
N GLY A 102 -10.89 10.83 6.75
CA GLY A 102 -11.71 9.62 6.93
C GLY A 102 -12.37 9.16 5.64
N ILE A 103 -12.91 10.08 4.83
CA ILE A 103 -13.49 9.77 3.51
C ILE A 103 -12.44 9.17 2.58
N LEU A 104 -11.26 9.78 2.50
CA LEU A 104 -10.18 9.29 1.66
C LEU A 104 -9.70 7.90 2.11
N VAL A 105 -9.41 7.74 3.40
CA VAL A 105 -8.93 6.47 3.98
C VAL A 105 -9.95 5.35 3.78
N SER A 106 -11.23 5.61 4.04
CA SER A 106 -12.31 4.63 3.81
C SER A 106 -12.36 4.17 2.36
N ARG A 107 -12.24 5.10 1.41
CA ARG A 107 -12.22 4.77 -0.03
C ARG A 107 -11.00 3.93 -0.40
N LEU A 108 -9.81 4.32 0.07
CA LEU A 108 -8.58 3.60 -0.23
C LEU A 108 -8.61 2.19 0.37
N HIS A 109 -9.08 2.07 1.60
CA HIS A 109 -9.14 0.78 2.30
C HIS A 109 -10.24 -0.15 1.76
N SER A 110 -11.26 0.38 1.10
CA SER A 110 -12.32 -0.43 0.46
C SER A 110 -11.89 -1.04 -0.87
N ASN A 111 -10.81 -0.56 -1.48
CA ASN A 111 -10.33 -1.10 -2.75
C ASN A 111 -9.46 -2.34 -2.50
N PRO A 112 -9.75 -3.48 -3.18
CA PRO A 112 -8.90 -4.66 -3.07
C PRO A 112 -7.50 -4.40 -3.63
N LEU A 113 -6.50 -5.09 -3.08
CA LEU A 113 -5.15 -5.09 -3.62
C LEU A 113 -5.06 -5.90 -4.92
N ASP A 114 -4.21 -5.48 -5.84
CA ASP A 114 -3.95 -6.21 -7.09
C ASP A 114 -3.07 -7.45 -6.83
N PHE A 115 -3.65 -8.64 -6.96
CA PHE A 115 -2.95 -9.90 -6.72
C PHE A 115 -1.90 -10.27 -7.78
N SER A 116 -1.82 -9.54 -8.87
CA SER A 116 -0.73 -9.70 -9.85
C SER A 116 0.57 -9.02 -9.42
N ARG A 117 0.53 -8.17 -8.38
CA ARG A 117 1.61 -7.36 -7.85
C ARG A 117 1.94 -7.74 -6.40
N PRO A 118 3.01 -7.22 -5.80
CA PRO A 118 3.20 -7.24 -4.35
C PRO A 118 1.99 -6.65 -3.61
N LEU A 119 1.54 -7.31 -2.54
CA LEU A 119 0.26 -7.00 -1.88
C LEU A 119 0.40 -5.85 -0.86
N TRP A 120 0.79 -4.70 -1.32
CA TRP A 120 0.85 -3.50 -0.49
C TRP A 120 0.70 -2.22 -1.33
N GLU A 121 0.23 -1.17 -0.69
CA GLU A 121 0.24 0.20 -1.19
C GLU A 121 0.61 1.14 -0.05
N CYS A 122 1.34 2.20 -0.34
CA CYS A 122 1.68 3.28 0.57
C CYS A 122 1.13 4.58 0.02
N HIS A 123 0.28 5.25 0.78
CA HIS A 123 -0.31 6.52 0.39
C HIS A 123 0.21 7.63 1.30
N VAL A 124 0.91 8.59 0.72
CA VAL A 124 1.29 9.83 1.39
C VAL A 124 0.20 10.87 1.13
N ILE A 125 -0.39 11.39 2.18
CA ILE A 125 -1.53 12.29 2.11
C ILE A 125 -1.13 13.65 2.70
N GLU A 126 -1.14 14.68 1.87
CA GLU A 126 -0.86 16.06 2.28
C GLU A 126 -2.13 16.86 2.52
N GLY A 127 -1.97 18.04 3.09
CA GLY A 127 -3.07 18.99 3.26
C GLY A 127 -3.93 18.75 4.50
N LEU A 128 -3.42 18.01 5.48
CA LEU A 128 -4.08 17.91 6.78
C LEU A 128 -3.96 19.22 7.55
N GLU A 129 -4.98 19.53 8.35
CA GLU A 129 -4.96 20.67 9.28
C GLU A 129 -3.73 20.66 10.20
N ASN A 130 -3.33 21.82 10.69
CA ASN A 130 -2.25 22.00 11.66
C ASN A 130 -0.87 21.52 11.16
N ASN A 131 -0.55 21.78 9.88
CA ASN A 131 0.73 21.38 9.28
C ASN A 131 1.05 19.89 9.47
N ARG A 132 0.09 19.05 9.23
CA ARG A 132 0.22 17.59 9.34
C ARG A 132 0.10 16.93 7.97
N PHE A 133 0.58 15.69 7.91
CA PHE A 133 0.41 14.77 6.80
C PHE A 133 0.18 13.34 7.32
N ALA A 134 -0.27 12.46 6.48
CA ALA A 134 -0.51 11.07 6.83
C ALA A 134 0.08 10.11 5.77
#